data_dc6d23bd4185c72824b51348a554d210
#
_entry.id   dc6d23bd4185c72824b51348a554d210
#
_cell.length_a   1.000
_cell.length_b   1.000
_cell.length_c   1.000
_cell.angle_alpha   90.00
_cell.angle_beta   90.00
_cell.angle_gamma   90.00
#
_symmetry.space_group_name_H-M   'P 1'
#
loop_
_entity.id
_entity.type
_entity.pdbx_description
1 polymer ?
#
loop_
_entity_poly.entity_id
_entity_poly.type
_entity_poly.pdbx_seq_one_letter_code
_entity_poly.pdbx_strand_id
1 'polypeptide(L)'
;MAFGVLFDFTGNTNVSKVIPATEMVKLAWFIDAINTSEPVDLFLLIGHNIARPSTSGSTFQVVHSAIRAIHTKTPIQIFGGHSHLRDFAVVDEASTALESGRYC
;
A
#
# COMPACT_ATOMS: atom_id res chain seq x y z
N MET A 1 10.78 -6.82 -0.44
CA MET A 1 9.48 -7.39 -0.91
C MET A 1 8.59 -6.26 -1.39
N ALA A 2 7.79 -6.45 -2.45
CA ALA A 2 6.94 -5.39 -2.99
C ALA A 2 5.49 -5.87 -3.17
N PHE A 3 4.53 -4.99 -2.91
CA PHE A 3 3.11 -5.19 -3.19
C PHE A 3 2.57 -4.05 -4.04
N GLY A 4 1.82 -4.41 -5.09
CA GLY A 4 1.08 -3.46 -5.91
C GLY A 4 -0.35 -3.30 -5.40
N VAL A 5 -0.79 -2.07 -5.16
CA VAL A 5 -2.11 -1.79 -4.57
C VAL A 5 -2.80 -0.68 -5.35
N LEU A 6 -4.01 -0.96 -5.82
CA LEU A 6 -4.92 0.02 -6.42
C LEU A 6 -5.86 0.57 -5.33
N PHE A 7 -6.32 1.81 -5.48
CA PHE A 7 -7.45 2.28 -4.69
C PHE A 7 -8.70 1.43 -4.95
N ASP A 8 -9.63 1.39 -4.01
CA ASP A 8 -10.85 0.57 -4.14
C ASP A 8 -11.79 1.15 -5.21
N PHE A 9 -11.48 0.82 -6.46
CA PHE A 9 -12.19 1.30 -7.64
C PHE A 9 -13.55 0.62 -7.81
N THR A 10 -14.61 1.42 -7.88
CA THR A 10 -15.99 0.92 -7.99
C THR A 10 -16.62 1.09 -9.38
N GLY A 11 -15.96 1.82 -10.28
CA GLY A 11 -16.42 2.06 -11.65
C GLY A 11 -16.06 0.96 -12.66
N ASN A 12 -15.74 -0.24 -12.19
CA ASN A 12 -15.36 -1.36 -13.03
C ASN A 12 -16.56 -1.95 -13.81
N THR A 13 -16.24 -2.53 -14.96
CA THR A 13 -17.23 -3.21 -15.83
C THR A 13 -17.43 -4.67 -15.41
N ASN A 14 -18.39 -5.35 -16.05
CA ASN A 14 -18.68 -6.77 -15.81
C ASN A 14 -17.52 -7.72 -16.13
N VAL A 15 -16.48 -7.25 -16.82
CA VAL A 15 -15.31 -8.07 -17.20
C VAL A 15 -14.15 -7.91 -16.23
N SER A 16 -14.29 -7.10 -15.20
CA SER A 16 -13.27 -6.89 -14.18
C SER A 16 -13.88 -6.94 -12.78
N LYS A 17 -13.10 -7.41 -11.83
CA LYS A 17 -13.47 -7.45 -10.42
C LYS A 17 -12.34 -6.85 -9.60
N VAL A 18 -12.67 -5.83 -8.83
CA VAL A 18 -11.76 -5.26 -7.85
C VAL A 18 -11.91 -6.01 -6.53
N ILE A 19 -10.80 -6.48 -5.98
CA ILE A 19 -10.74 -7.04 -4.63
C ILE A 19 -10.35 -5.89 -3.70
N PRO A 20 -11.20 -5.45 -2.78
CA PRO A 20 -10.85 -4.41 -1.83
C PRO A 20 -9.60 -4.75 -1.02
N ALA A 21 -8.81 -3.75 -0.66
CA ALA A 21 -7.58 -3.98 0.12
C ALA A 21 -7.87 -4.69 1.45
N THR A 22 -9.01 -4.40 2.08
CA THR A 22 -9.48 -5.06 3.31
C THR A 22 -9.72 -6.55 3.15
N GLU A 23 -10.05 -7.01 1.94
CA GLU A 23 -10.19 -8.42 1.62
C GLU A 23 -8.86 -9.02 1.15
N MET A 24 -8.07 -8.25 0.38
CA MET A 24 -6.76 -8.69 -0.10
C MET A 24 -5.84 -9.13 1.04
N VAL A 25 -5.78 -8.37 2.13
CA VAL A 25 -4.90 -8.69 3.27
C VAL A 25 -5.30 -9.95 4.04
N LYS A 26 -6.48 -10.51 3.76
CA LYS A 26 -6.97 -11.78 4.33
C LYS A 26 -6.70 -12.97 3.43
N LEU A 27 -6.28 -12.75 2.19
CA LEU A 27 -6.03 -13.83 1.24
C LEU A 27 -4.76 -14.61 1.62
N ALA A 28 -4.80 -15.92 1.43
CA ALA A 28 -3.70 -16.82 1.82
C ALA A 28 -2.36 -16.39 1.22
N TRP A 29 -2.33 -16.03 -0.06
CA TRP A 29 -1.09 -15.61 -0.72
C TRP A 29 -0.45 -14.36 -0.07
N PHE A 30 -1.25 -13.40 0.40
CA PHE A 30 -0.73 -12.21 1.08
C PHE A 30 -0.22 -12.56 2.47
N ILE A 31 -1.00 -13.34 3.23
CA ILE A 31 -0.63 -13.81 4.57
C ILE A 31 0.66 -14.61 4.51
N ASP A 32 0.77 -15.55 3.57
CA ASP A 32 1.96 -16.38 3.38
C ASP A 32 3.19 -15.53 2.99
N ALA A 33 2.98 -14.53 2.11
CA ALA A 33 4.06 -13.65 1.68
C ALA A 33 4.63 -12.81 2.84
N ILE A 34 3.78 -12.22 3.69
CA ILE A 34 4.27 -11.40 4.82
C ILE A 34 4.78 -12.24 6.00
N ASN A 35 4.38 -13.51 6.09
CA ASN A 35 4.89 -14.46 7.10
C ASN A 35 6.09 -15.27 6.62
N THR A 36 6.76 -14.83 5.54
CA THR A 36 7.94 -15.51 5.02
C THR A 36 9.01 -15.69 6.09
N SER A 37 9.73 -16.83 6.04
CA SER A 37 10.92 -17.07 6.86
C SER A 37 12.17 -16.35 6.30
N GLU A 38 12.12 -15.90 5.05
CA GLU A 38 13.21 -15.15 4.44
C GLU A 38 13.29 -13.73 5.03
N PRO A 39 14.47 -13.23 5.34
CA PRO A 39 14.62 -11.88 5.86
C PRO A 39 14.19 -10.84 4.83
N VAL A 40 13.39 -9.87 5.25
CA VAL A 40 12.95 -8.75 4.42
C VAL A 40 13.56 -7.47 4.95
N ASP A 41 14.43 -6.84 4.16
CA ASP A 41 15.11 -5.60 4.53
C ASP A 41 14.25 -4.36 4.29
N LEU A 42 13.33 -4.44 3.32
CA LEU A 42 12.46 -3.33 2.93
C LEU A 42 11.17 -3.85 2.31
N PHE A 43 10.04 -3.27 2.70
CA PHE A 43 8.79 -3.40 1.97
C PHE A 43 8.55 -2.19 1.08
N LEU A 44 8.13 -2.45 -0.16
CA LEU A 44 7.68 -1.42 -1.10
C LEU A 44 6.18 -1.59 -1.33
N LEU A 45 5.43 -0.53 -1.09
CA LEU A 45 4.01 -0.44 -1.47
C LEU A 45 3.89 0.54 -2.63
N ILE A 46 3.44 0.07 -3.78
CA ILE A 46 3.43 0.86 -5.01
C ILE A 46 2.06 0.77 -5.65
N GLY A 47 1.54 1.89 -6.14
CA GLY A 47 0.29 1.80 -6.90
C GLY A 47 -0.41 3.10 -7.21
N HIS A 48 -1.46 2.98 -8.01
CA HIS A 48 -2.37 4.07 -8.32
C HIS A 48 -3.33 4.29 -7.15
N ASN A 49 -2.86 5.01 -6.16
CA ASN A 49 -3.48 5.14 -4.85
C ASN A 49 -2.90 6.37 -4.14
N ILE A 50 -3.69 7.06 -3.34
CA ILE A 50 -3.22 8.23 -2.58
C ILE A 50 -2.10 7.79 -1.64
N ALA A 51 -0.93 8.43 -1.76
CA ALA A 51 0.27 8.00 -1.05
C ALA A 51 0.12 8.09 0.48
N ARG A 52 -0.47 9.17 0.98
CA ARG A 52 -0.65 9.39 2.42
C ARG A 52 -1.69 8.42 3.00
N PRO A 53 -1.30 7.42 3.81
CA PRO A 53 -2.22 6.39 4.29
C PRO A 53 -3.39 6.92 5.11
N SER A 54 -3.20 8.02 5.84
CA SER A 54 -4.24 8.63 6.66
C SER A 54 -5.32 9.38 5.87
N THR A 55 -5.14 9.56 4.56
CA THR A 55 -6.11 10.24 3.70
C THR A 55 -7.25 9.30 3.35
N SER A 56 -8.49 9.79 3.46
CA SER A 56 -9.66 9.05 3.03
C SER A 56 -9.53 8.63 1.56
N GLY A 57 -9.85 7.38 1.26
CA GLY A 57 -9.69 6.77 -0.07
C GLY A 57 -8.33 6.11 -0.30
N SER A 58 -7.34 6.31 0.56
CA SER A 58 -6.09 5.55 0.50
C SER A 58 -6.30 4.13 1.04
N THR A 59 -5.93 3.13 0.26
CA THR A 59 -5.94 1.73 0.69
C THR A 59 -4.58 1.30 1.25
N PHE A 60 -3.55 2.12 1.13
CA PHE A 60 -2.23 1.83 1.69
C PHE A 60 -2.25 1.65 3.21
N GLN A 61 -3.17 2.34 3.93
CA GLN A 61 -3.29 2.18 5.38
C GLN A 61 -3.57 0.73 5.78
N VAL A 62 -4.44 0.05 5.05
CA VAL A 62 -4.81 -1.34 5.34
C VAL A 62 -3.61 -2.26 5.16
N VAL A 63 -2.90 -2.12 4.04
CA VAL A 63 -1.73 -2.95 3.72
C VAL A 63 -0.57 -2.67 4.66
N HIS A 64 -0.29 -1.38 4.91
CA HIS A 64 0.74 -0.96 5.87
C HIS A 64 0.49 -1.56 7.25
N SER A 65 -0.75 -1.46 7.76
CA SER A 65 -1.11 -1.99 9.08
C SER A 65 -0.94 -3.50 9.16
N ALA A 66 -1.32 -4.23 8.10
CA ALA A 66 -1.16 -5.67 8.04
C ALA A 66 0.32 -6.10 8.08
N ILE A 67 1.18 -5.42 7.33
CA ILE A 67 2.64 -5.67 7.34
C ILE A 67 3.22 -5.29 8.70
N ARG A 68 2.89 -4.11 9.22
CA ARG A 68 3.45 -3.58 10.46
C ARG A 68 3.09 -4.43 11.70
N ALA A 69 1.95 -5.12 11.67
CA ALA A 69 1.55 -6.05 12.73
C ALA A 69 2.54 -7.22 12.92
N ILE A 70 3.25 -7.60 11.86
CA ILE A 70 4.23 -8.70 11.87
C ILE A 70 5.66 -8.14 11.86
N HIS A 71 5.94 -7.21 10.95
CA HIS A 71 7.24 -6.58 10.74
C HIS A 71 7.31 -5.22 11.43
N THR A 72 7.44 -5.24 12.75
CA THR A 72 7.30 -4.04 13.60
C THR A 72 8.33 -2.95 13.34
N LYS A 73 9.50 -3.27 12.78
CA LYS A 73 10.63 -2.34 12.57
C LYS A 73 11.16 -2.32 11.15
N THR A 74 10.75 -3.24 10.29
CA THR A 74 11.22 -3.28 8.90
C THR A 74 10.76 -2.03 8.17
N PRO A 75 11.65 -1.33 7.44
CA PRO A 75 11.27 -0.16 6.66
C PRO A 75 10.17 -0.44 5.66
N ILE A 76 9.24 0.51 5.50
CA ILE A 76 8.19 0.46 4.48
C ILE A 76 8.24 1.77 3.70
N GLN A 77 8.47 1.69 2.38
CA GLN A 77 8.39 2.82 1.48
C GLN A 77 7.13 2.72 0.62
N ILE A 78 6.34 3.78 0.63
CA ILE A 78 5.11 3.89 -0.16
C ILE A 78 5.34 4.84 -1.32
N PHE A 79 5.00 4.41 -2.54
CA PHE A 79 4.96 5.22 -3.74
C PHE A 79 3.54 5.22 -4.29
N GLY A 80 2.86 6.34 -4.14
CA GLY A 80 1.50 6.55 -4.58
C GLY A 80 1.36 7.47 -5.78
N GLY A 81 0.12 7.79 -6.09
CA GLY A 81 -0.30 8.69 -7.15
C GLY A 81 -1.78 9.01 -6.96
N HIS A 82 -2.54 9.11 -8.04
CA HIS A 82 -3.98 9.28 -8.04
C HIS A 82 -4.48 10.69 -7.67
N SER A 83 -4.01 11.27 -6.56
CA SER A 83 -4.47 12.59 -6.12
C SER A 83 -4.01 13.74 -7.02
N HIS A 84 -2.99 13.52 -7.84
CA HIS A 84 -2.32 14.53 -8.67
C HIS A 84 -1.60 15.62 -7.84
N LEU A 85 -1.43 15.42 -6.56
CA LEU A 85 -0.71 16.33 -5.66
C LEU A 85 0.72 15.81 -5.43
N ARG A 86 1.66 16.71 -5.26
CA ARG A 86 2.98 16.35 -4.76
C ARG A 86 2.88 16.27 -3.24
N ASP A 87 3.16 15.09 -2.70
CA ASP A 87 3.06 14.86 -1.26
C ASP A 87 4.21 13.99 -0.74
N PHE A 88 4.59 14.26 0.50
CA PHE A 88 5.49 13.44 1.28
C PHE A 88 4.94 13.31 2.70
N ALA A 89 4.93 12.11 3.24
CA ALA A 89 4.51 11.87 4.59
C ALA A 89 5.46 10.92 5.32
N VAL A 90 5.74 11.23 6.57
CA VAL A 90 6.27 10.26 7.53
C VAL A 90 5.07 9.53 8.11
N VAL A 91 5.01 8.21 7.93
CA VAL A 91 3.88 7.37 8.33
C VAL A 91 4.09 6.83 9.75
N ASP A 92 5.28 6.34 10.01
CA ASP A 92 5.76 5.93 11.33
C ASP A 92 7.30 6.04 11.40
N GLU A 93 7.92 5.55 12.46
CA GLU A 93 9.38 5.65 12.69
C GLU A 93 10.22 4.98 11.60
N ALA A 94 9.64 4.05 10.83
CA ALA A 94 10.33 3.31 9.77
C ALA A 94 9.54 3.27 8.47
N SER A 95 8.62 4.22 8.25
CA SER A 95 7.80 4.26 7.02
C SER A 95 7.64 5.68 6.51
N THR A 96 7.80 5.82 5.19
CA THR A 96 7.52 7.07 4.47
C THR A 96 6.66 6.82 3.25
N ALA A 97 5.99 7.87 2.79
CA ALA A 97 5.14 7.85 1.62
C ALA A 97 5.43 9.03 0.70
N LEU A 98 5.45 8.77 -0.60
CA LEU A 98 5.73 9.75 -1.64
C LEU A 98 4.68 9.70 -2.74
N GLU A 99 4.27 10.87 -3.18
CA GLU A 99 3.48 11.09 -4.40
C GLU A 99 4.11 12.21 -5.21
N SER A 100 4.43 11.95 -6.48
CA SER A 100 5.16 12.91 -7.32
C SER A 100 4.28 14.05 -7.84
N GLY A 101 2.98 13.86 -7.82
CA GLY A 101 2.04 14.78 -8.43
C GLY A 101 1.83 14.50 -9.92
N ARG A 102 1.19 15.47 -10.60
CA ARG A 102 0.91 15.44 -12.03
C ARG A 102 1.66 16.57 -12.72
N TYR A 103 2.20 16.30 -13.88
CA TYR A 103 2.97 17.29 -14.66
C TYR A 103 4.18 17.90 -13.90
N CYS A 104 4.94 17.04 -13.27
CA CYS A 104 6.20 17.47 -12.62
C CYS A 104 7.33 17.63 -13.64
#